data_1a438410bded7212b52e9767b284fd4c
#
_entry.id   1a438410bded7212b52e9767b284fd4c
#
_cell.length_a   1.000
_cell.length_b   1.000
_cell.length_c   1.000
_cell.angle_alpha   90.00
_cell.angle_beta   90.00
_cell.angle_gamma   90.00
#
_symmetry.space_group_name_H-M   'P 1'
#
loop_
_entity.id
_entity.type
_entity.pdbx_description
1 polymer ?
#
loop_
_entity_poly.entity_id
_entity_poly.type
_entity_poly.pdbx_seq_one_letter_code
_entity_poly.pdbx_strand_id
1 'polypeptide(L)' 'MNLRDEFAARIIAGICAGDWRLDVPEGKSWRQAAAKMAYEIADAMIEEREITTV' A
#
# COMPACT_ATOMS: atom_id res chain seq x y z
N MET A 1 -13.23 10.22 -1.74
CA MET A 1 -12.33 9.05 -1.63
C MET A 1 -12.17 8.71 -0.15
N ASN A 2 -12.19 7.44 0.21
CA ASN A 2 -12.03 7.08 1.60
C ASN A 2 -10.56 7.05 2.02
N LEU A 3 -10.33 6.97 3.32
CA LEU A 3 -8.98 7.03 3.89
C LEU A 3 -8.07 5.91 3.40
N ARG A 4 -8.64 4.72 3.23
CA ARG A 4 -7.90 3.55 2.73
C ARG A 4 -7.38 3.80 1.32
N ASP A 5 -8.22 4.34 0.45
CA ASP A 5 -7.84 4.65 -0.91
C ASP A 5 -6.80 5.76 -0.98
N GLU A 6 -6.91 6.77 -0.11
CA GLU A 6 -5.93 7.86 -0.03
C GLU A 6 -4.56 7.33 0.40
N PHE A 7 -4.52 6.49 1.40
CA PHE A 7 -3.27 5.89 1.85
C PHE A 7 -2.66 5.01 0.76
N ALA A 8 -3.48 4.19 0.12
CA ALA A 8 -3.01 3.32 -0.95
C ALA A 8 -2.43 4.13 -2.11
N ALA A 9 -3.07 5.22 -2.48
CA ALA A 9 -2.59 6.09 -3.55
C ALA A 9 -1.21 6.68 -3.23
N ARG A 10 -0.98 7.09 -2.00
CA ARG A 10 0.30 7.63 -1.57
C ARG A 10 1.39 6.56 -1.54
N ILE A 11 1.04 5.37 -1.12
CA ILE A 11 1.97 4.23 -1.09
C ILE A 11 2.36 3.85 -2.52
N ILE A 12 1.40 3.80 -3.44
CA ILE A 12 1.66 3.51 -4.85
C ILE A 12 2.59 4.56 -5.44
N ALA A 13 2.40 5.82 -5.11
CA ALA A 13 3.28 6.88 -5.58
C ALA A 13 4.74 6.64 -5.14
N GLY A 14 4.93 6.21 -3.89
CA GLY A 14 6.25 5.86 -3.37
C GLY A 14 6.86 4.67 -4.09
N ILE A 15 6.07 3.64 -4.34
CA ILE A 15 6.51 2.45 -5.06
C ILE A 15 6.94 2.82 -6.48
N CYS A 16 6.15 3.64 -7.16
CA CYS A 16 6.46 4.07 -8.52
C CYS A 16 7.69 4.98 -8.57
N ALA A 17 7.98 5.69 -7.50
CA ALA A 17 9.19 6.52 -7.41
C ALA A 17 10.46 5.71 -7.17
N GLY A 18 10.34 4.40 -6.95
CA GLY A 18 11.48 3.52 -6.76
C GLY A 18 12.00 3.45 -5.33
N ASP A 19 11.27 3.99 -4.38
CA ASP A 19 11.66 3.97 -2.96
C ASP A 19 11.45 2.61 -2.31
N TRP A 20 10.68 1.74 -2.95
CA TRP A 20 10.30 0.45 -2.40
C TRP A 20 10.74 -0.67 -3.32
N ARG A 21 11.13 -1.78 -2.72
CA ARG A 21 11.31 -3.02 -3.45
C ARG A 21 10.00 -3.79 -3.44
N LEU A 22 9.62 -4.28 -4.60
CA LEU A 22 8.40 -5.03 -4.76
C LEU A 22 8.71 -6.42 -5.29
N ASP A 23 8.37 -7.43 -4.50
CA ASP A 23 8.46 -8.81 -4.95
C ASP A 23 7.21 -9.14 -5.74
N VAL A 24 7.41 -9.48 -7.02
CA VAL A 24 6.30 -9.82 -7.90
C VAL A 24 6.21 -11.34 -7.99
N PRO A 25 5.13 -11.93 -7.47
CA PRO A 25 4.95 -13.37 -7.58
C PRO A 25 4.87 -13.81 -9.04
N GLU A 26 5.34 -15.03 -9.29
CA GLU A 26 5.27 -15.61 -10.62
C GLU A 26 3.83 -15.66 -11.11
N GLY A 27 3.61 -15.26 -12.34
CA GLY A 27 2.28 -15.26 -12.94
C GLY A 27 1.45 -14.01 -12.63
N LYS A 28 1.99 -13.06 -11.89
CA LYS A 28 1.30 -11.81 -11.58
C LYS A 28 2.03 -10.62 -12.18
N SER A 29 1.29 -9.60 -12.57
CA SER A 29 1.89 -8.36 -13.03
C SER A 29 2.37 -7.54 -11.81
N TRP A 30 3.37 -6.68 -12.03
CA TRP A 30 3.84 -5.80 -10.96
C TRP A 30 2.74 -4.85 -10.50
N ARG A 31 1.81 -4.50 -11.39
CA ARG A 31 0.69 -3.62 -11.04
C ARG A 31 -0.23 -4.27 -10.01
N GLN A 32 -0.54 -5.55 -10.21
CA GLN A 32 -1.36 -6.29 -9.26
C GLN A 32 -0.66 -6.44 -7.92
N ALA A 33 0.63 -6.78 -7.95
CA ALA A 33 1.41 -6.91 -6.73
C ALA A 33 1.51 -5.58 -5.98
N ALA A 34 1.74 -4.49 -6.70
CA ALA A 34 1.83 -3.17 -6.11
C ALA A 34 0.50 -2.74 -5.48
N ALA A 35 -0.60 -2.94 -6.19
CA ALA A 35 -1.92 -2.59 -5.69
C ALA A 35 -2.26 -3.36 -4.42
N LYS A 36 -2.02 -4.67 -4.43
CA LYS A 36 -2.27 -5.51 -3.26
C LYS A 36 -1.44 -5.04 -2.07
N MET A 37 -0.15 -4.80 -2.28
CA MET A 37 0.74 -4.34 -1.22
C MET A 37 0.32 -2.98 -0.68
N ALA A 38 -0.09 -2.07 -1.56
CA ALA A 38 -0.53 -0.75 -1.15
C ALA A 38 -1.74 -0.82 -0.22
N TYR A 39 -2.73 -1.65 -0.54
CA TYR A 39 -3.90 -1.79 0.31
C TYR A 39 -3.58 -2.53 1.61
N GLU A 40 -2.71 -3.51 1.59
CA GLU A 40 -2.28 -4.19 2.80
C GLU A 40 -1.58 -3.22 3.76
N ILE A 41 -0.71 -2.38 3.25
CA ILE A 41 -0.02 -1.37 4.06
C ILE A 41 -1.01 -0.31 4.54
N ALA A 42 -1.92 0.13 3.68
CA ALA A 42 -2.95 1.09 4.07
C ALA A 42 -3.82 0.56 5.21
N ASP A 43 -4.21 -0.70 5.14
CA ASP A 43 -4.99 -1.33 6.21
C ASP A 43 -4.19 -1.40 7.52
N ALA A 44 -2.91 -1.73 7.44
CA ALA A 44 -2.04 -1.76 8.61
C ALA A 44 -1.88 -0.37 9.22
N MET A 45 -1.75 0.66 8.39
CA MET A 45 -1.64 2.04 8.86
C MET A 45 -2.90 2.50 9.58
N ILE A 46 -4.06 2.16 9.05
CA ILE A 46 -5.34 2.50 9.67
C ILE A 46 -5.47 1.78 11.00
N GLU A 47 -5.13 0.51 11.05
CA GLU A 47 -5.17 -0.28 12.27
C GLU A 47 -4.26 0.30 13.35
N GLU A 48 -3.04 0.64 13.01
CA GLU A 48 -2.10 1.23 13.96
C GLU A 48 -2.57 2.60 14.44
N ARG A 49 -3.16 3.38 13.56
CA ARG A 49 -3.73 4.67 13.93
C ARG A 49 -4.82 4.53 14.98
N GLU A 50 -5.67 3.53 14.84
CA GLU A 50 -6.74 3.27 15.81
C GLU A 50 -6.19 2.84 17.16
N ILE A 51 -5.11 2.07 17.16
CA ILE A 51 -4.48 1.61 18.39
C ILE A 51 -3.76 2.75 19.11
N THR A 52 -3.08 3.60 18.36
CA THR A 52 -2.20 4.64 18.92
C THR A 52 -2.87 5.98 19.11
N THR A 53 -4.05 6.18 18.57
CA THR A 53 -4.80 7.43 18.74
C THR A 53 -5.39 7.50 20.14
N VAL A 54 -4.95 8.47 20.86
CA VAL A 54 -5.41 8.70 22.23
C VAL A 54 -6.21 9.99 22.28
#